data_53c69080997c3410ee09a7e26eb29c84
#
_entry.id   53c69080997c3410ee09a7e26eb29c84
#
_cell.length_a   1.000
_cell.length_b   1.000
_cell.length_c   1.000
_cell.angle_alpha   90.00
_cell.angle_beta   90.00
_cell.angle_gamma   90.00
#
_symmetry.space_group_name_H-M   'P 1'
#
loop_
_entity.id
_entity.type
_entity.pdbx_description
1 polymer ?
#
loop_
_entity_poly.entity_id
_entity_poly.type
_entity_poly.pdbx_seq_one_letter_code
_entity_poly.pdbx_strand_id
1 'polypeptide(L)' 'MPFSAEDKHAIKLLRQTKWYGAKHLMSMFPDKQWSLGGLKKLVCKIDDTGTVDR' A
#
# COMPACT_ATOMS: atom_id res chain seq x y z
N MET A 1 -10.54 -4.53 -9.74
CA MET A 1 -9.55 -3.93 -8.85
C MET A 1 -8.61 -4.99 -8.34
N PRO A 2 -7.34 -4.78 -8.47
CA PRO A 2 -6.38 -5.75 -8.00
C PRO A 2 -6.22 -5.74 -6.47
N PHE A 3 -6.76 -4.75 -5.80
CA PHE A 3 -6.60 -4.64 -4.35
C PHE A 3 -7.90 -4.98 -3.64
N SER A 4 -7.85 -5.98 -2.80
CA SER A 4 -9.00 -6.32 -1.97
C SER A 4 -8.94 -5.48 -0.69
N ALA A 5 -9.97 -5.59 0.12
CA ALA A 5 -9.98 -4.85 1.37
C ALA A 5 -8.83 -5.25 2.27
N GLU A 6 -8.52 -6.54 2.30
CA GLU A 6 -7.42 -7.02 3.10
C GLU A 6 -6.09 -6.51 2.58
N ASP A 7 -5.95 -6.47 1.26
CA ASP A 7 -4.72 -5.96 0.65
C ASP A 7 -4.52 -4.50 1.03
N LYS A 8 -5.58 -3.72 0.93
CA LYS A 8 -5.48 -2.30 1.26
C LYS A 8 -5.13 -2.10 2.73
N HIS A 9 -5.71 -2.91 3.59
CA HIS A 9 -5.44 -2.81 5.01
C HIS A 9 -3.99 -3.15 5.33
N ALA A 10 -3.48 -4.21 4.71
CA ALA A 10 -2.10 -4.62 4.93
C ALA A 10 -1.14 -3.54 4.43
N ILE A 11 -1.42 -3.00 3.25
CA ILE A 11 -0.57 -1.96 2.68
C ILE A 11 -0.58 -0.73 3.59
N LYS A 12 -1.75 -0.36 4.08
CA LYS A 12 -1.87 0.78 4.95
C LYS A 12 -1.06 0.59 6.24
N LEU A 13 -1.19 -0.57 6.85
CA LEU A 13 -0.45 -0.86 8.07
C LEU A 13 1.05 -0.81 7.84
N LEU A 14 1.52 -1.45 6.79
CA LEU A 14 2.94 -1.48 6.51
C LEU A 14 3.46 -0.10 6.19
N ARG A 15 2.69 0.68 5.45
CA ARG A 15 3.11 2.03 5.12
C ARG A 15 3.18 2.91 6.37
N GLN A 16 2.20 2.83 7.24
CA GLN A 16 2.17 3.67 8.42
C GLN A 16 3.12 3.22 9.50
N THR A 17 3.35 1.91 9.58
CA THR A 17 4.20 1.37 10.62
C THR A 17 5.66 1.34 10.23
N LYS A 18 5.94 0.91 9.00
CA LYS A 18 7.30 0.71 8.55
C LYS A 18 7.73 1.70 7.48
N TRP A 19 6.81 2.50 6.97
CA TRP A 19 7.12 3.47 5.92
C TRP A 19 7.69 2.83 4.66
N TYR A 20 7.19 1.65 4.33
CA TYR A 20 7.62 0.97 3.12
C TYR A 20 7.07 1.70 1.91
N GLY A 21 7.87 1.82 0.87
CA GLY A 21 7.43 2.40 -0.38
C GLY A 21 6.73 1.38 -1.25
N ALA A 22 6.14 1.84 -2.34
CA ALA A 22 5.43 0.95 -3.24
C ALA A 22 6.33 -0.14 -3.79
N LYS A 23 7.54 0.22 -4.17
CA LYS A 23 8.47 -0.74 -4.71
C LYS A 23 8.79 -1.83 -3.70
N HIS A 24 9.00 -1.42 -2.46
CA HIS A 24 9.30 -2.38 -1.41
C HIS A 24 8.13 -3.31 -1.18
N LEU A 25 6.92 -2.76 -1.18
CA LEU A 25 5.72 -3.57 -0.99
C LEU A 25 5.56 -4.59 -2.11
N MET A 26 5.84 -4.18 -3.33
CA MET A 26 5.76 -5.12 -4.45
C MET A 26 6.78 -6.24 -4.30
N SER A 27 7.93 -5.93 -3.78
CA SER A 27 8.96 -6.93 -3.56
C SER A 27 8.53 -7.91 -2.48
N MET A 28 7.83 -7.42 -1.48
CA MET A 28 7.39 -8.27 -0.38
C MET A 28 6.25 -9.19 -0.80
N PHE A 29 5.45 -8.76 -1.76
CA PHE A 29 4.29 -9.54 -2.19
C PHE A 29 4.31 -9.82 -3.68
N PRO A 30 5.26 -10.64 -4.14
CA PRO A 30 5.38 -10.90 -5.57
C PRO A 30 4.19 -11.67 -6.12
N ASP A 31 3.52 -12.43 -5.27
CA ASP A 31 2.39 -13.23 -5.72
C ASP A 31 1.15 -12.40 -5.98
N LYS A 32 1.11 -11.19 -5.49
CA LYS A 32 -0.09 -10.37 -5.61
C LYS A 32 -0.24 -9.74 -6.98
N GLN A 33 0.84 -9.63 -7.72
CA GLN A 33 0.79 -9.08 -9.07
C GLN A 33 0.19 -7.67 -9.10
N TRP A 34 0.46 -6.90 -8.07
CA TRP A 34 0.01 -5.51 -8.05
C TRP A 34 0.78 -4.73 -9.09
N SER A 35 0.13 -3.75 -9.71
CA SER A 35 0.84 -2.88 -10.63
C SER A 35 1.50 -1.77 -9.83
N LEU A 36 2.68 -1.35 -10.28
CA LEU A 36 3.41 -0.31 -9.58
C LEU A 36 2.61 1.00 -9.57
N GLY A 37 2.00 1.33 -10.69
CA GLY A 37 1.22 2.54 -10.77
C GLY A 37 0.05 2.55 -9.80
N GLY A 38 -0.67 1.45 -9.75
CA GLY A 38 -1.80 1.33 -8.85
C GLY A 38 -1.37 1.35 -7.40
N LEU A 39 -0.26 0.68 -7.10
CA LEU A 39 0.23 0.63 -5.74
C LEU A 39 0.73 2.00 -5.29
N LYS A 40 1.43 2.70 -6.16
CA LYS A 40 1.88 4.04 -5.84
C LYS A 40 0.70 4.97 -5.57
N LYS A 41 -0.34 4.86 -6.35
CA LYS A 41 -1.53 5.64 -6.14
C LYS A 41 -2.14 5.35 -4.78
N LEU A 42 -2.22 4.07 -4.43
CA LEU A 42 -2.78 3.66 -3.16
C LEU A 42 -1.93 4.18 -2.00
N VAL A 43 -0.63 4.06 -2.11
CA VAL A 43 0.27 4.54 -1.08
C VAL A 43 0.13 6.06 -0.92
N CYS A 44 0.02 6.76 -2.03
CA CYS A 44 -0.15 8.20 -1.99
C CYS A 44 -1.46 8.56 -1.29
N LYS A 45 -2.51 7.82 -1.57
CA LYS A 45 -3.78 8.06 -0.93
C LYS A 45 -3.71 7.80 0.57
N ILE A 46 -3.00 6.77 0.95
CA ILE A 46 -2.82 6.45 2.36
C ILE A 46 -2.07 7.58 3.05
N ASP A 47 -1.02 8.10 2.41
CA ASP A 47 -0.27 9.20 2.98
C ASP A 47 -1.14 10.43 3.13
N ASP A 48 -2.04 10.64 2.19
CA ASP A 48 -2.87 11.82 2.19
C ASP A 48 -3.96 11.75 3.24
N THR A 49 -4.61 10.58 3.38
CA THR A 49 -5.72 10.45 4.29
C THR A 49 -5.38 9.67 5.54
N GLY A 50 -4.52 8.69 5.40
CA GLY A 50 -4.21 7.82 6.51
C GLY A 50 -3.56 8.52 7.66
N THR A 51 -2.86 9.57 7.37
CA THR A 51 -2.16 10.27 8.42
C THR A 51 -3.09 10.94 9.39
N VAL A 52 -4.28 11.22 8.95
CA VAL A 52 -5.21 11.83 9.83
C VAL A 52 -5.77 10.94 10.83
N ASP A 53 -5.51 9.69 10.65
CA ASP A 53 -5.98 8.76 11.58
C ASP A 53 -5.20 8.86 12.77
N ARG A 54 -5.43 9.58 13.59
CA ARG A 54 -4.67 9.72 14.76
C ARG A 54 -5.44 9.53 15.97
#